data_75cf3c21eccc723359a357c0d60a0921
#
_entry.id   75cf3c21eccc723359a357c0d60a0921
#
_cell.length_a   1.000
_cell.length_b   1.000
_cell.length_c   1.000
_cell.angle_alpha   90.00
_cell.angle_beta   90.00
_cell.angle_gamma   90.00
#
_symmetry.space_group_name_H-M   'P 1'
#
loop_
_entity.id
_entity.type
_entity.pdbx_description
1 polymer ?
#
loop_
_entity_poly.entity_id
_entity_poly.type
_entity_poly.pdbx_seq_one_letter_code
_entity_poly.pdbx_strand_id
1 'polypeptide(L)'
;MFDKAIFKLPHIHRTLAILVLFAMMETACILGEAFGFSRGLVALWEGGVFEDALWNLSLFACSFVCVRITLDLREAFISSYALRCARGTRKDLFSALFQTGAPLAQRFGTATSAAMALEGIDKMKEYLELVLPKLVNMMVLPLMFALAIACADWVSGVIVIILLPSMVLLMVLIGKTTAEKSRVQHGAFKVMSNHFIDSVRGLPTLSTFAVSKTYADRVYEVSERFREATMKMLKSAQLSGAVLDLFATLAIAAVSIMLGLRLIDGSLTLLPALFVLILAPEFFRPIREYASDYHASLDGVNSLHTIESMIASVSAPPSTKTLPSWNGSSTLELEGVSQAYEGVSVLSGVTASLKGHARIGVVGTSGSGKSTLLRLLAGLEDPAAGAFVLDRRDTLTTLRYESWEEQVAYIPQDPTIFHASLRENLTFYNPQASDEHLHAVIEKLGLSELLVQLPQGLDTLIGEGARGLSGGQAQRIALARVVLDERKRIILFDEPTAHLDIETEMELKQAMVEVMQERLVVFATHRLHWLDTLDYLLVLEEGKLVEQGTTTQLLESTTHFATLVRALRGGEAA
;
A
#
# COMPACT_ATOMS: atom_id res chain seq x y z
N MET A 1 23.57 -1.18 -4.96
CA MET A 1 23.78 0.00 -4.11
C MET A 1 22.67 1.02 -4.29
N PHE A 2 22.60 1.75 -5.40
CA PHE A 2 21.44 2.58 -5.67
C PHE A 2 20.33 1.74 -6.31
N ASP A 3 19.15 1.73 -5.71
CA ASP A 3 17.98 1.15 -6.36
C ASP A 3 17.46 2.09 -7.45
N LYS A 4 17.04 1.53 -8.59
CA LYS A 4 16.54 2.32 -9.72
C LYS A 4 15.26 3.11 -9.38
N ALA A 5 14.48 2.64 -8.41
CA ALA A 5 13.27 3.30 -7.95
C ALA A 5 13.54 4.70 -7.36
N ILE A 6 14.69 4.88 -6.69
CA ILE A 6 15.07 6.18 -6.11
C ILE A 6 15.19 7.26 -7.17
N PHE A 7 15.70 6.92 -8.36
CA PHE A 7 15.89 7.90 -9.44
C PHE A 7 14.59 8.41 -10.06
N LYS A 8 13.46 7.78 -9.75
CA LYS A 8 12.13 8.26 -10.17
C LYS A 8 11.56 9.32 -9.22
N LEU A 9 12.14 9.46 -8.02
CA LEU A 9 11.66 10.43 -7.06
C LEU A 9 11.87 11.88 -7.57
N PRO A 10 10.96 12.80 -7.25
CA PRO A 10 11.03 14.16 -7.74
C PRO A 10 12.30 14.87 -7.27
N HIS A 11 12.99 15.54 -8.19
CA HIS A 11 14.19 16.35 -7.92
C HIS A 11 15.37 15.60 -7.27
N ILE A 12 15.44 14.27 -7.35
CA ILE A 12 16.48 13.45 -6.68
C ILE A 12 17.90 13.86 -7.10
N HIS A 13 18.15 14.16 -8.39
CA HIS A 13 19.47 14.55 -8.86
C HIS A 13 19.98 15.83 -8.20
N ARG A 14 19.09 16.81 -8.00
CA ARG A 14 19.40 18.04 -7.28
C ARG A 14 19.68 17.77 -5.81
N THR A 15 18.90 16.89 -5.19
CA THR A 15 19.08 16.48 -3.79
C THR A 15 20.41 15.78 -3.59
N LEU A 16 20.78 14.85 -4.49
CA LEU A 16 22.07 14.17 -4.45
C LEU A 16 23.24 15.16 -4.61
N ALA A 17 23.14 16.12 -5.53
CA ALA A 17 24.17 17.14 -5.71
C ALA A 17 24.37 18.00 -4.43
N ILE A 18 23.29 18.38 -3.75
CA ILE A 18 23.35 19.12 -2.49
C ILE A 18 23.94 18.24 -1.36
N LEU A 19 23.56 16.95 -1.29
CA LEU A 19 24.15 16.02 -0.33
C LEU A 19 25.65 15.82 -0.56
N VAL A 20 26.10 15.75 -1.81
CA VAL A 20 27.55 15.72 -2.15
C VAL A 20 28.24 17.00 -1.68
N LEU A 21 27.62 18.18 -1.85
CA LEU A 21 28.17 19.43 -1.34
C LEU A 21 28.29 19.41 0.19
N PHE A 22 27.28 18.94 0.92
CA PHE A 22 27.35 18.77 2.37
C PHE A 22 28.46 17.78 2.78
N ALA A 23 28.61 16.67 2.06
CA ALA A 23 29.67 15.70 2.30
C ALA A 23 31.06 16.30 2.09
N MET A 24 31.23 17.13 1.05
CA MET A 24 32.51 17.85 0.81
C MET A 24 32.78 18.87 1.91
N MET A 25 31.79 19.63 2.35
CA MET A 25 31.91 20.57 3.47
C MET A 25 32.23 19.84 4.78
N GLU A 26 31.53 18.75 5.09
CA GLU A 26 31.81 17.90 6.26
C GLU A 26 33.26 17.43 6.24
N THR A 27 33.74 16.92 5.11
CA THR A 27 35.13 16.46 4.97
C THR A 27 36.12 17.60 5.14
N ALA A 28 35.88 18.75 4.53
CA ALA A 28 36.77 19.90 4.65
C ALA A 28 36.88 20.39 6.12
N CYS A 29 35.76 20.40 6.84
CA CYS A 29 35.75 20.75 8.26
C CYS A 29 36.52 19.72 9.12
N ILE A 30 36.33 18.42 8.87
CA ILE A 30 37.03 17.33 9.59
C ILE A 30 38.55 17.40 9.29
N LEU A 31 38.93 17.72 8.05
CA LEU A 31 40.35 17.94 7.72
C LEU A 31 40.92 19.16 8.46
N GLY A 32 40.16 20.25 8.58
CA GLY A 32 40.56 21.43 9.36
C GLY A 32 40.69 21.12 10.85
N GLU A 33 39.77 20.31 11.38
CA GLU A 33 39.78 19.80 12.76
C GLU A 33 41.06 18.97 13.02
N ALA A 34 41.31 17.96 12.17
CA ALA A 34 42.49 17.10 12.30
C ALA A 34 43.79 17.88 12.16
N PHE A 35 43.87 18.83 11.22
CA PHE A 35 45.07 19.65 11.00
C PHE A 35 45.28 20.62 12.17
N GLY A 36 44.26 21.35 12.61
CA GLY A 36 44.36 22.30 13.72
C GLY A 36 44.79 21.61 15.02
N PHE A 37 44.21 20.44 15.33
CA PHE A 37 44.56 19.66 16.50
C PHE A 37 46.03 19.16 16.43
N SER A 38 46.41 18.52 15.30
CA SER A 38 47.74 17.97 15.12
C SER A 38 48.82 19.05 15.22
N ARG A 39 48.61 20.17 14.54
CA ARG A 39 49.57 21.28 14.54
C ARG A 39 49.66 22.01 15.88
N GLY A 40 48.51 22.17 16.56
CA GLY A 40 48.48 22.73 17.92
C GLY A 40 49.24 21.86 18.92
N LEU A 41 49.06 20.55 18.84
CA LEU A 41 49.74 19.60 19.72
C LEU A 41 51.28 19.57 19.45
N VAL A 42 51.68 19.56 18.17
CA VAL A 42 53.10 19.60 17.78
C VAL A 42 53.77 20.91 18.24
N ALA A 43 53.13 22.05 18.09
CA ALA A 43 53.64 23.35 18.56
C ALA A 43 53.90 23.35 20.07
N LEU A 44 53.03 22.74 20.86
CA LEU A 44 53.21 22.59 22.32
C LEU A 44 54.35 21.61 22.65
N TRP A 45 54.48 20.51 21.89
CA TRP A 45 55.49 19.49 22.13
C TRP A 45 56.91 19.96 21.79
N GLU A 46 57.07 20.75 20.74
CA GLU A 46 58.38 21.28 20.28
C GLU A 46 58.81 22.53 21.08
N GLY A 47 58.07 22.92 22.08
CA GLY A 47 58.41 24.05 22.95
C GLY A 47 58.12 25.42 22.33
N GLY A 48 57.19 25.46 21.34
CA GLY A 48 56.74 26.71 20.72
C GLY A 48 55.96 27.64 21.67
N VAL A 49 55.77 28.88 21.25
CA VAL A 49 55.02 29.87 22.02
C VAL A 49 53.54 29.47 22.12
N PHE A 50 52.94 29.62 23.28
CA PHE A 50 51.56 29.28 23.54
C PHE A 50 50.58 29.98 22.56
N GLU A 51 50.94 31.17 22.06
CA GLU A 51 50.14 31.90 21.06
C GLU A 51 50.03 31.14 19.74
N ASP A 52 51.07 30.45 19.27
CA ASP A 52 51.04 29.64 18.04
C ASP A 52 50.14 28.41 18.20
N ALA A 53 50.17 27.81 19.38
CA ALA A 53 49.28 26.72 19.72
C ALA A 53 47.79 27.19 19.80
N LEU A 54 47.53 28.37 20.34
CA LEU A 54 46.22 28.95 20.49
C LEU A 54 45.52 29.19 19.12
N TRP A 55 46.26 29.67 18.11
CA TRP A 55 45.74 29.85 16.75
C TRP A 55 45.30 28.51 16.13
N ASN A 56 46.08 27.48 16.26
CA ASN A 56 45.76 26.16 15.73
C ASN A 56 44.62 25.49 16.48
N LEU A 57 44.54 25.65 17.81
CA LEU A 57 43.42 25.17 18.61
C LEU A 57 42.14 25.96 18.34
N SER A 58 42.23 27.24 17.98
CA SER A 58 41.05 28.01 17.56
C SER A 58 40.53 27.51 16.20
N LEU A 59 41.40 27.13 15.27
CA LEU A 59 41.04 26.47 14.00
C LEU A 59 40.32 25.14 14.26
N PHE A 60 40.85 24.31 15.17
CA PHE A 60 40.21 23.08 15.59
C PHE A 60 38.78 23.34 16.13
N ALA A 61 38.62 24.26 17.10
CA ALA A 61 37.35 24.59 17.70
C ALA A 61 36.33 25.13 16.67
N CYS A 62 36.79 26.01 15.78
CA CYS A 62 35.94 26.54 14.72
C CYS A 62 35.50 25.43 13.76
N SER A 63 36.39 24.56 13.31
CA SER A 63 36.09 23.43 12.44
C SER A 63 35.13 22.46 13.10
N PHE A 64 35.30 22.17 14.39
CA PHE A 64 34.41 21.31 15.17
C PHE A 64 32.98 21.86 15.19
N VAL A 65 32.82 23.17 15.46
CA VAL A 65 31.51 23.82 15.41
C VAL A 65 30.92 23.76 13.99
N CYS A 66 31.74 24.01 12.96
CA CYS A 66 31.30 23.96 11.57
C CYS A 66 30.85 22.55 11.15
N VAL A 67 31.48 21.47 11.63
CA VAL A 67 31.01 20.10 11.40
C VAL A 67 29.58 19.93 11.94
N ARG A 68 29.34 20.37 13.19
CA ARG A 68 28.00 20.26 13.81
C ARG A 68 26.94 21.02 13.05
N ILE A 69 27.22 22.28 12.68
CA ILE A 69 26.32 23.10 11.88
C ILE A 69 26.02 22.42 10.51
N THR A 70 27.05 21.88 9.87
CA THR A 70 26.89 21.18 8.57
C THR A 70 26.01 19.94 8.69
N LEU A 71 26.18 19.15 9.75
CA LEU A 71 25.34 17.98 10.02
C LEU A 71 23.89 18.37 10.28
N ASP A 72 23.63 19.38 11.12
CA ASP A 72 22.29 19.85 11.44
C ASP A 72 21.57 20.40 10.20
N LEU A 73 22.27 21.19 9.38
CA LEU A 73 21.74 21.71 8.11
C LEU A 73 21.43 20.60 7.11
N ARG A 74 22.30 19.58 7.01
CA ARG A 74 22.07 18.40 6.16
C ARG A 74 20.85 17.62 6.62
N GLU A 75 20.71 17.39 7.92
CA GLU A 75 19.58 16.67 8.51
C GLU A 75 18.27 17.43 8.26
N ALA A 76 18.22 18.72 8.51
CA ALA A 76 17.06 19.56 8.23
C ALA A 76 16.68 19.55 6.74
N PHE A 77 17.69 19.61 5.84
CA PHE A 77 17.48 19.56 4.41
C PHE A 77 16.90 18.23 3.96
N ILE A 78 17.49 17.10 4.37
CA ILE A 78 17.05 15.77 3.94
C ILE A 78 15.68 15.41 4.52
N SER A 79 15.41 15.75 5.77
CA SER A 79 14.10 15.53 6.40
C SER A 79 13.00 16.32 5.68
N SER A 80 13.26 17.58 5.31
CA SER A 80 12.35 18.38 4.50
C SER A 80 12.09 17.76 3.11
N TYR A 81 13.10 17.19 2.48
CA TYR A 81 12.97 16.48 1.20
C TYR A 81 12.16 15.19 1.36
N ALA A 82 12.51 14.35 2.31
CA ALA A 82 11.86 13.08 2.58
C ALA A 82 10.37 13.27 2.92
N LEU A 83 10.05 14.31 3.70
CA LEU A 83 8.66 14.65 4.02
C LEU A 83 7.85 15.09 2.79
N ARG A 84 8.46 15.86 1.87
CA ARG A 84 7.79 16.23 0.60
C ARG A 84 7.54 15.00 -0.28
N CYS A 85 8.52 14.10 -0.40
CA CYS A 85 8.37 12.84 -1.13
C CYS A 85 7.26 11.98 -0.50
N ALA A 86 7.28 11.81 0.83
CA ALA A 86 6.27 11.03 1.54
C ALA A 86 4.85 11.58 1.34
N ARG A 87 4.67 12.90 1.40
CA ARG A 87 3.36 13.53 1.13
C ARG A 87 2.89 13.32 -0.30
N GLY A 88 3.79 13.46 -1.29
CA GLY A 88 3.48 13.21 -2.69
C GLY A 88 3.08 11.75 -2.91
N THR A 89 3.92 10.81 -2.49
CA THR A 89 3.68 9.37 -2.61
C THR A 89 2.40 8.93 -1.89
N ARG A 90 2.11 9.53 -0.71
CA ARG A 90 0.86 9.27 0.02
C ARG A 90 -0.36 9.70 -0.79
N LYS A 91 -0.33 10.90 -1.37
CA LYS A 91 -1.40 11.38 -2.24
C LYS A 91 -1.60 10.46 -3.44
N ASP A 92 -0.51 10.08 -4.11
CA ASP A 92 -0.57 9.24 -5.30
C ASP A 92 -1.07 7.82 -4.96
N LEU A 93 -0.63 7.24 -3.82
CA LEU A 93 -1.09 5.94 -3.35
C LEU A 93 -2.59 5.96 -2.98
N PHE A 94 -3.05 6.98 -2.25
CA PHE A 94 -4.47 7.10 -1.92
C PHE A 94 -5.31 7.34 -3.18
N SER A 95 -4.84 8.19 -4.10
CA SER A 95 -5.49 8.34 -5.41
C SER A 95 -5.60 7.00 -6.14
N ALA A 96 -4.52 6.21 -6.14
CA ALA A 96 -4.49 4.89 -6.76
C ALA A 96 -5.51 3.93 -6.11
N LEU A 97 -5.55 3.88 -4.78
CA LEU A 97 -6.46 3.04 -4.01
C LEU A 97 -7.92 3.40 -4.27
N PHE A 98 -8.25 4.69 -4.27
CA PHE A 98 -9.63 5.14 -4.47
C PHE A 98 -10.08 5.09 -5.93
N GLN A 99 -9.19 5.35 -6.90
CA GLN A 99 -9.52 5.27 -8.32
C GLN A 99 -9.69 3.84 -8.82
N THR A 100 -8.88 2.90 -8.33
CA THR A 100 -8.97 1.49 -8.75
C THR A 100 -9.94 0.70 -7.89
N GLY A 101 -10.09 1.07 -6.60
CA GLY A 101 -11.04 0.44 -5.68
C GLY A 101 -10.71 -1.02 -5.36
N ALA A 102 -11.76 -1.84 -5.30
CA ALA A 102 -11.67 -3.24 -4.91
C ALA A 102 -10.65 -4.09 -5.71
N PRO A 103 -10.49 -3.95 -7.03
CA PRO A 103 -9.51 -4.72 -7.80
C PRO A 103 -8.07 -4.55 -7.31
N LEU A 104 -7.65 -3.35 -6.89
CA LEU A 104 -6.32 -3.13 -6.35
C LEU A 104 -6.12 -3.86 -5.03
N ALA A 105 -7.13 -3.75 -4.14
CA ALA A 105 -7.10 -4.42 -2.85
C ALA A 105 -7.14 -5.96 -2.98
N GLN A 106 -7.82 -6.50 -3.98
CA GLN A 106 -7.82 -7.94 -4.27
C GLN A 106 -6.45 -8.41 -4.77
N ARG A 107 -5.83 -7.66 -5.69
CA ARG A 107 -4.53 -8.01 -6.29
C ARG A 107 -3.38 -8.00 -5.28
N PHE A 108 -3.30 -7.00 -4.42
CA PHE A 108 -2.22 -6.86 -3.43
C PHE A 108 -2.59 -7.39 -2.04
N GLY A 109 -3.86 -7.66 -1.80
CA GLY A 109 -4.44 -7.96 -0.49
C GLY A 109 -4.80 -6.70 0.31
N THR A 110 -5.93 -6.73 1.01
CA THR A 110 -6.40 -5.59 1.83
C THR A 110 -5.42 -5.25 2.94
N ALA A 111 -4.86 -6.27 3.61
CA ALA A 111 -3.86 -6.09 4.67
C ALA A 111 -2.58 -5.43 4.15
N THR A 112 -2.06 -5.85 2.98
CA THR A 112 -0.87 -5.24 2.37
C THR A 112 -1.15 -3.80 1.94
N SER A 113 -2.31 -3.53 1.35
CA SER A 113 -2.69 -2.19 0.93
C SER A 113 -2.81 -1.23 2.12
N ALA A 114 -3.42 -1.67 3.22
CA ALA A 114 -3.50 -0.91 4.45
C ALA A 114 -2.11 -0.70 5.09
N ALA A 115 -1.27 -1.74 5.16
CA ALA A 115 0.08 -1.65 5.70
C ALA A 115 0.96 -0.66 4.90
N MET A 116 0.86 -0.67 3.56
CA MET A 116 1.60 0.29 2.72
C MET A 116 1.09 1.72 2.90
N ALA A 117 -0.20 1.92 3.07
CA ALA A 117 -0.79 3.24 3.29
C ALA A 117 -0.43 3.83 4.68
N LEU A 118 -0.33 2.99 5.72
CA LEU A 118 -0.06 3.39 7.10
C LEU A 118 1.44 3.44 7.42
N GLU A 119 2.16 2.37 7.14
CA GLU A 119 3.55 2.19 7.57
C GLU A 119 4.57 2.23 6.42
N GLY A 120 4.18 1.77 5.22
CA GLY A 120 5.10 1.64 4.09
C GLY A 120 5.70 2.99 3.65
N ILE A 121 4.91 4.05 3.71
CA ILE A 121 5.34 5.42 3.38
C ILE A 121 6.33 5.94 4.43
N ASP A 122 6.12 5.62 5.71
CA ASP A 122 7.02 6.04 6.78
C ASP A 122 8.36 5.29 6.70
N LYS A 123 8.36 4.00 6.34
CA LYS A 123 9.58 3.24 6.04
C LYS A 123 10.35 3.81 4.83
N MET A 124 9.63 4.21 3.79
CA MET A 124 10.25 4.91 2.65
C MET A 124 10.87 6.24 3.08
N LYS A 125 10.18 7.02 3.91
CA LYS A 125 10.68 8.29 4.45
C LYS A 125 11.95 8.06 5.29
N GLU A 126 11.94 7.11 6.20
CA GLU A 126 13.08 6.72 7.04
C GLU A 126 14.29 6.31 6.18
N TYR A 127 14.07 5.54 5.12
CA TYR A 127 15.11 5.20 4.16
C TYR A 127 15.75 6.45 3.53
N LEU A 128 14.95 7.42 3.09
CA LEU A 128 15.47 8.66 2.52
C LEU A 128 16.24 9.51 3.53
N GLU A 129 15.80 9.57 4.78
CA GLU A 129 16.42 10.37 5.85
C GLU A 129 17.73 9.76 6.34
N LEU A 130 17.76 8.44 6.57
CA LEU A 130 18.92 7.78 7.19
C LEU A 130 19.93 7.26 6.16
N VAL A 131 19.46 6.59 5.12
CA VAL A 131 20.34 5.81 4.25
C VAL A 131 20.92 6.65 3.12
N LEU A 132 20.13 7.54 2.54
CA LEU A 132 20.59 8.33 1.39
C LEU A 132 21.79 9.24 1.69
N PRO A 133 21.83 9.98 2.82
CA PRO A 133 23.02 10.75 3.21
C PRO A 133 24.24 9.86 3.47
N LYS A 134 24.05 8.73 4.17
CA LYS A 134 25.15 7.80 4.48
C LYS A 134 25.73 7.15 3.23
N LEU A 135 24.88 6.86 2.25
CA LEU A 135 25.33 6.34 0.95
C LEU A 135 26.20 7.36 0.21
N VAL A 136 25.82 8.64 0.20
CA VAL A 136 26.62 9.72 -0.38
C VAL A 136 27.93 9.90 0.39
N ASN A 137 27.88 9.90 1.72
CA ASN A 137 29.06 10.01 2.57
C ASN A 137 30.04 8.85 2.33
N MET A 138 29.55 7.61 2.21
CA MET A 138 30.37 6.44 1.90
C MET A 138 31.12 6.57 0.55
N MET A 139 30.53 7.30 -0.41
CA MET A 139 31.16 7.51 -1.72
C MET A 139 32.15 8.67 -1.72
N VAL A 140 31.87 9.75 -0.99
CA VAL A 140 32.64 11.00 -1.05
C VAL A 140 33.75 11.06 0.01
N LEU A 141 33.42 10.81 1.28
CA LEU A 141 34.35 11.03 2.40
C LEU A 141 35.63 10.17 2.30
N PRO A 142 35.55 8.84 2.05
CA PRO A 142 36.76 8.02 1.98
C PRO A 142 37.70 8.44 0.87
N LEU A 143 37.19 8.89 -0.27
CA LEU A 143 38.02 9.35 -1.39
C LEU A 143 38.79 10.64 -1.03
N MET A 144 38.11 11.59 -0.39
CA MET A 144 38.73 12.85 0.04
C MET A 144 39.74 12.64 1.18
N PHE A 145 39.40 11.78 2.15
CA PHE A 145 40.34 11.43 3.23
C PHE A 145 41.56 10.66 2.69
N ALA A 146 41.37 9.71 1.76
CA ALA A 146 42.48 9.01 1.13
C ALA A 146 43.47 9.99 0.43
N LEU A 147 42.90 10.97 -0.29
CA LEU A 147 43.71 12.02 -0.94
C LEU A 147 44.50 12.85 0.11
N ALA A 148 43.84 13.30 1.18
CA ALA A 148 44.46 14.08 2.24
C ALA A 148 45.56 13.28 2.98
N ILE A 149 45.30 12.01 3.27
CA ILE A 149 46.30 11.10 3.88
C ILE A 149 47.48 10.89 2.93
N ALA A 150 47.25 10.66 1.64
CA ALA A 150 48.32 10.49 0.65
C ALA A 150 49.19 11.75 0.47
N CYS A 151 48.59 12.95 0.58
CA CYS A 151 49.33 14.21 0.56
C CYS A 151 50.18 14.41 1.82
N ALA A 152 49.74 13.94 2.98
CA ALA A 152 50.47 14.04 4.24
C ALA A 152 51.56 12.96 4.36
N ASP A 153 51.24 11.73 4.00
CA ASP A 153 52.12 10.57 3.96
C ASP A 153 51.71 9.59 2.86
N TRP A 154 52.51 9.50 1.81
CA TRP A 154 52.20 8.68 0.64
C TRP A 154 52.13 7.18 0.96
N VAL A 155 52.91 6.68 1.93
CA VAL A 155 52.91 5.26 2.33
C VAL A 155 51.60 4.90 2.99
N SER A 156 51.15 5.71 3.94
CA SER A 156 49.82 5.54 4.58
C SER A 156 48.70 5.69 3.57
N GLY A 157 48.83 6.61 2.61
CA GLY A 157 47.87 6.77 1.51
C GLY A 157 47.69 5.51 0.67
N VAL A 158 48.80 4.85 0.29
CA VAL A 158 48.78 3.58 -0.45
C VAL A 158 48.09 2.48 0.36
N ILE A 159 48.40 2.35 1.66
CA ILE A 159 47.81 1.36 2.54
C ILE A 159 46.26 1.55 2.59
N VAL A 160 45.79 2.77 2.81
CA VAL A 160 44.38 3.09 2.93
C VAL A 160 43.67 2.86 1.60
N ILE A 161 44.27 3.22 0.46
CA ILE A 161 43.72 2.98 -0.88
C ILE A 161 43.58 1.48 -1.17
N ILE A 162 44.49 0.62 -0.73
CA ILE A 162 44.40 -0.85 -0.89
C ILE A 162 43.33 -1.44 0.03
N LEU A 163 43.17 -0.89 1.25
CA LEU A 163 42.21 -1.37 2.22
C LEU A 163 40.74 -1.02 1.85
N LEU A 164 40.55 0.09 1.13
CA LEU A 164 39.21 0.54 0.74
C LEU A 164 38.44 -0.50 -0.09
N PRO A 165 38.94 -1.02 -1.22
CA PRO A 165 38.27 -2.04 -2.00
C PRO A 165 38.03 -3.33 -1.22
N SER A 166 38.97 -3.73 -0.36
CA SER A 166 38.82 -4.95 0.44
C SER A 166 37.69 -4.84 1.47
N MET A 167 37.53 -3.68 2.10
CA MET A 167 36.43 -3.40 3.02
C MET A 167 35.08 -3.35 2.30
N VAL A 168 35.03 -2.70 1.13
CA VAL A 168 33.79 -2.67 0.31
C VAL A 168 33.44 -4.08 -0.17
N LEU A 169 34.42 -4.87 -0.60
CA LEU A 169 34.18 -6.26 -1.01
C LEU A 169 33.63 -7.10 0.14
N LEU A 170 34.22 -6.97 1.33
CA LEU A 170 33.76 -7.64 2.54
C LEU A 170 32.32 -7.24 2.89
N MET A 171 32.01 -5.93 2.84
CA MET A 171 30.66 -5.41 3.06
C MET A 171 29.64 -6.00 2.08
N VAL A 172 29.96 -6.07 0.79
CA VAL A 172 29.06 -6.64 -0.24
C VAL A 172 28.84 -8.13 -0.03
N LEU A 173 29.90 -8.87 0.29
CA LEU A 173 29.82 -10.33 0.51
C LEU A 173 28.93 -10.67 1.71
N ILE A 174 29.17 -9.98 2.81
CA ILE A 174 28.39 -10.17 4.04
C ILE A 174 26.96 -9.66 3.87
N GLY A 175 26.79 -8.52 3.21
CA GLY A 175 25.48 -7.93 2.94
C GLY A 175 24.55 -8.85 2.15
N LYS A 176 25.04 -9.59 1.15
CA LYS A 176 24.27 -10.56 0.39
C LYS A 176 23.72 -11.70 1.26
N THR A 177 24.54 -12.23 2.16
CA THR A 177 24.11 -13.34 3.06
C THR A 177 23.08 -12.89 4.07
N THR A 178 23.15 -11.64 4.52
CA THR A 178 22.21 -11.09 5.48
C THR A 178 20.90 -10.67 4.78
N ALA A 179 20.96 -10.16 3.56
CA ALA A 179 19.77 -9.86 2.75
C ALA A 179 18.92 -11.12 2.49
N GLU A 180 19.55 -12.26 2.21
CA GLU A 180 18.82 -13.53 2.03
C GLU A 180 18.09 -13.95 3.31
N LYS A 181 18.76 -13.85 4.48
CA LYS A 181 18.13 -14.17 5.77
C LYS A 181 17.01 -13.18 6.14
N SER A 182 17.15 -11.90 5.78
CA SER A 182 16.11 -10.91 5.94
C SER A 182 14.87 -11.25 5.10
N ARG A 183 15.06 -11.71 3.85
CA ARG A 183 13.95 -12.16 2.99
C ARG A 183 13.19 -13.34 3.58
N VAL A 184 13.90 -14.33 4.13
CA VAL A 184 13.28 -15.48 4.83
C VAL A 184 12.49 -15.01 6.05
N GLN A 185 13.05 -14.11 6.85
CA GLN A 185 12.38 -13.54 8.02
C GLN A 185 11.11 -12.77 7.63
N HIS A 186 11.16 -11.97 6.57
CA HIS A 186 10.00 -11.24 6.05
C HIS A 186 8.89 -12.18 5.56
N GLY A 187 9.27 -13.29 4.90
CA GLY A 187 8.34 -14.36 4.52
C GLY A 187 7.66 -15.00 5.74
N ALA A 188 8.43 -15.31 6.79
CA ALA A 188 7.90 -15.85 8.03
C ALA A 188 6.97 -14.87 8.77
N PHE A 189 7.29 -13.57 8.75
CA PHE A 189 6.43 -12.51 9.28
C PHE A 189 5.08 -12.46 8.57
N LYS A 190 5.07 -12.49 7.23
CA LYS A 190 3.84 -12.49 6.42
C LYS A 190 2.94 -13.69 6.76
N VAL A 191 3.53 -14.86 6.87
CA VAL A 191 2.80 -16.10 7.25
C VAL A 191 2.21 -15.97 8.65
N MET A 192 2.99 -15.48 9.61
CA MET A 192 2.53 -15.26 10.99
C MET A 192 1.39 -14.25 11.04
N SER A 193 1.52 -13.11 10.36
CA SER A 193 0.49 -12.07 10.33
C SER A 193 -0.81 -12.57 9.73
N ASN A 194 -0.75 -13.30 8.61
CA ASN A 194 -1.95 -13.88 8.00
C ASN A 194 -2.62 -14.89 8.95
N HIS A 195 -1.86 -15.80 9.55
CA HIS A 195 -2.39 -16.75 10.53
C HIS A 195 -3.03 -16.07 11.73
N PHE A 196 -2.44 -14.99 12.21
CA PHE A 196 -2.99 -14.21 13.33
C PHE A 196 -4.33 -13.57 12.95
N ILE A 197 -4.40 -12.90 11.79
CA ILE A 197 -5.64 -12.29 11.29
C ILE A 197 -6.73 -13.32 11.08
N ASP A 198 -6.39 -14.47 10.45
CA ASP A 198 -7.33 -15.56 10.23
C ASP A 198 -7.83 -16.16 11.56
N SER A 199 -6.94 -16.26 12.55
CA SER A 199 -7.29 -16.72 13.89
C SER A 199 -8.30 -15.79 14.56
N VAL A 200 -8.07 -14.47 14.51
CA VAL A 200 -8.97 -13.47 15.08
C VAL A 200 -10.33 -13.50 14.38
N ARG A 201 -10.37 -13.57 13.07
CA ARG A 201 -11.60 -13.68 12.28
C ARG A 201 -12.36 -14.98 12.56
N GLY A 202 -11.63 -16.07 12.74
CA GLY A 202 -12.16 -17.39 13.04
C GLY A 202 -12.50 -17.63 14.52
N LEU A 203 -12.25 -16.67 15.42
CA LEU A 203 -12.43 -16.85 16.86
C LEU A 203 -13.83 -17.32 17.27
N PRO A 204 -14.93 -16.79 16.69
CA PRO A 204 -16.29 -17.27 16.96
C PRO A 204 -16.44 -18.76 16.60
N THR A 205 -15.95 -19.17 15.43
CA THR A 205 -15.98 -20.56 14.96
C THR A 205 -15.14 -21.47 15.86
N LEU A 206 -13.91 -21.06 16.18
CA LEU A 206 -13.02 -21.82 17.07
C LEU A 206 -13.61 -21.99 18.47
N SER A 207 -14.30 -20.98 18.97
CA SER A 207 -14.99 -21.04 20.26
C SER A 207 -16.19 -21.96 20.22
N THR A 208 -17.03 -21.88 19.17
CA THR A 208 -18.22 -22.73 19.00
C THR A 208 -17.86 -24.21 18.92
N PHE A 209 -16.77 -24.55 18.24
CA PHE A 209 -16.29 -25.94 18.15
C PHE A 209 -15.35 -26.35 19.29
N ALA A 210 -15.15 -25.49 20.30
CA ALA A 210 -14.29 -25.75 21.47
C ALA A 210 -12.84 -26.14 21.12
N VAL A 211 -12.32 -25.70 19.95
CA VAL A 211 -10.95 -26.00 19.46
C VAL A 211 -9.97 -24.86 19.66
N SER A 212 -10.35 -23.78 20.34
CA SER A 212 -9.54 -22.57 20.53
C SER A 212 -8.18 -22.87 21.16
N LYS A 213 -8.09 -23.79 22.12
CA LYS A 213 -6.82 -24.16 22.78
C LYS A 213 -5.87 -24.87 21.81
N THR A 214 -6.36 -25.86 21.07
CA THR A 214 -5.57 -26.59 20.06
C THR A 214 -5.11 -25.67 18.91
N TYR A 215 -5.93 -24.68 18.57
CA TYR A 215 -5.55 -23.72 17.55
C TYR A 215 -4.51 -22.72 18.05
N ALA A 216 -4.52 -22.37 19.34
CA ALA A 216 -3.50 -21.52 19.95
C ALA A 216 -2.09 -22.14 19.82
N ASP A 217 -1.96 -23.48 19.93
CA ASP A 217 -0.69 -24.18 19.73
C ASP A 217 -0.15 -23.99 18.29
N ARG A 218 -1.03 -23.98 17.28
CA ARG A 218 -0.63 -23.70 15.90
C ARG A 218 -0.16 -22.26 15.71
N VAL A 219 -0.86 -21.29 16.30
CA VAL A 219 -0.43 -19.87 16.27
C VAL A 219 0.92 -19.72 16.94
N TYR A 220 1.13 -20.41 18.09
CA TYR A 220 2.42 -20.45 18.78
C TYR A 220 3.53 -21.03 17.89
N GLU A 221 3.29 -22.16 17.22
CA GLU A 221 4.27 -22.78 16.32
C GLU A 221 4.69 -21.84 15.17
N VAL A 222 3.74 -21.15 14.56
CA VAL A 222 4.03 -20.19 13.48
C VAL A 222 4.80 -18.97 14.03
N SER A 223 4.43 -18.49 15.21
CA SER A 223 5.15 -17.41 15.92
C SER A 223 6.59 -17.83 16.25
N GLU A 224 6.80 -19.09 16.68
CA GLU A 224 8.12 -19.62 16.99
C GLU A 224 9.01 -19.73 15.74
N ARG A 225 8.46 -20.14 14.60
CA ARG A 225 9.17 -20.12 13.31
C ARG A 225 9.60 -18.69 12.92
N PHE A 226 8.73 -17.71 13.13
CA PHE A 226 9.10 -16.30 12.91
C PHE A 226 10.21 -15.86 13.87
N ARG A 227 10.10 -16.19 15.18
CA ARG A 227 11.14 -15.90 16.17
C ARG A 227 12.49 -16.50 15.76
N GLU A 228 12.51 -17.78 15.33
CA GLU A 228 13.75 -18.41 14.87
C GLU A 228 14.35 -17.73 13.65
N ALA A 229 13.52 -17.38 12.65
CA ALA A 229 13.98 -16.68 11.45
C ALA A 229 14.55 -15.30 11.81
N THR A 230 13.88 -14.58 12.72
CA THR A 230 14.32 -13.27 13.24
C THR A 230 15.66 -13.40 13.99
N MET A 231 15.80 -14.38 14.86
CA MET A 231 17.05 -14.61 15.58
C MET A 231 18.21 -14.99 14.65
N LYS A 232 17.96 -15.78 13.61
CA LYS A 232 18.97 -16.12 12.58
C LYS A 232 19.39 -14.88 11.78
N MET A 233 18.44 -14.02 11.44
CA MET A 233 18.71 -12.75 10.76
C MET A 233 19.52 -11.81 11.67
N LEU A 234 19.07 -11.58 12.92
CA LEU A 234 19.77 -10.72 13.89
C LEU A 234 21.20 -11.18 14.17
N LYS A 235 21.40 -12.51 14.39
CA LYS A 235 22.76 -13.06 14.55
C LYS A 235 23.65 -12.77 13.34
N SER A 236 23.11 -12.89 12.12
CA SER A 236 23.86 -12.57 10.91
C SER A 236 24.20 -11.08 10.82
N ALA A 237 23.24 -10.21 11.15
CA ALA A 237 23.43 -8.77 11.12
C ALA A 237 24.50 -8.31 12.13
N GLN A 238 24.42 -8.81 13.39
CA GLN A 238 25.39 -8.50 14.44
C GLN A 238 26.79 -9.00 14.09
N LEU A 239 26.88 -10.25 13.57
CA LEU A 239 28.17 -10.81 13.14
C LEU A 239 28.76 -9.99 11.98
N SER A 240 27.91 -9.52 11.07
CA SER A 240 28.32 -8.67 9.95
C SER A 240 28.96 -7.36 10.42
N GLY A 241 28.29 -6.69 11.35
CA GLY A 241 28.82 -5.46 11.97
C GLY A 241 30.14 -5.72 12.69
N ALA A 242 30.20 -6.74 13.54
CA ALA A 242 31.40 -7.10 14.28
C ALA A 242 32.61 -7.43 13.38
N VAL A 243 32.41 -8.11 12.26
CA VAL A 243 33.49 -8.41 11.30
C VAL A 243 34.00 -7.15 10.63
N LEU A 244 33.09 -6.24 10.22
CA LEU A 244 33.50 -4.96 9.62
C LEU A 244 34.22 -4.05 10.62
N ASP A 245 33.76 -4.01 11.89
CA ASP A 245 34.40 -3.24 12.95
C ASP A 245 35.79 -3.82 13.29
N LEU A 246 35.92 -5.15 13.37
CA LEU A 246 37.20 -5.80 13.57
C LEU A 246 38.16 -5.50 12.43
N PHE A 247 37.71 -5.58 11.17
CA PHE A 247 38.54 -5.26 10.00
C PHE A 247 39.01 -3.81 10.03
N ALA A 248 38.10 -2.86 10.29
CA ALA A 248 38.45 -1.44 10.39
C ALA A 248 39.44 -1.19 11.52
N THR A 249 39.25 -1.81 12.69
CA THR A 249 40.14 -1.68 13.84
C THR A 249 41.54 -2.23 13.54
N LEU A 250 41.64 -3.39 12.89
CA LEU A 250 42.91 -3.97 12.46
C LEU A 250 43.62 -3.09 11.40
N ALA A 251 42.83 -2.52 10.49
CA ALA A 251 43.34 -1.61 9.48
C ALA A 251 43.93 -0.32 10.11
N ILE A 252 43.23 0.29 11.07
CA ILE A 252 43.68 1.44 11.84
C ILE A 252 44.94 1.07 12.62
N ALA A 253 44.96 -0.08 13.29
CA ALA A 253 46.14 -0.55 14.02
C ALA A 253 47.37 -0.72 13.12
N ALA A 254 47.20 -1.32 11.93
CA ALA A 254 48.28 -1.48 10.95
C ALA A 254 48.86 -0.13 10.49
N VAL A 255 48.02 0.85 10.19
CA VAL A 255 48.44 2.22 9.86
C VAL A 255 49.19 2.85 11.05
N SER A 256 48.62 2.72 12.26
CA SER A 256 49.23 3.30 13.48
C SER A 256 50.62 2.71 13.79
N ILE A 257 50.79 1.39 13.65
CA ILE A 257 52.07 0.70 13.86
C ILE A 257 53.09 1.18 12.81
N MET A 258 52.70 1.27 11.55
CA MET A 258 53.59 1.74 10.47
C MET A 258 54.03 3.20 10.71
N LEU A 259 53.10 4.08 11.11
CA LEU A 259 53.41 5.46 11.46
C LEU A 259 54.37 5.53 12.64
N GLY A 260 54.13 4.74 13.70
CA GLY A 260 54.97 4.68 14.88
C GLY A 260 56.41 4.21 14.58
N LEU A 261 56.58 3.15 13.80
CA LEU A 261 57.90 2.65 13.39
C LEU A 261 58.67 3.70 12.58
N ARG A 262 58.03 4.35 11.62
CA ARG A 262 58.64 5.37 10.78
C ARG A 262 58.96 6.67 11.54
N LEU A 263 58.19 6.97 12.58
CA LEU A 263 58.47 8.07 13.49
C LEU A 263 59.70 7.79 14.35
N ILE A 264 59.87 6.55 14.85
CA ILE A 264 61.04 6.11 15.62
C ILE A 264 62.30 6.12 14.73
N ASP A 265 62.16 5.64 13.48
CA ASP A 265 63.26 5.63 12.50
C ASP A 265 63.64 7.05 11.99
N GLY A 266 62.89 8.09 12.38
CA GLY A 266 63.11 9.46 11.94
C GLY A 266 62.77 9.73 10.47
N SER A 267 62.14 8.77 9.78
CA SER A 267 61.69 8.89 8.37
C SER A 267 60.40 9.66 8.21
N LEU A 268 59.68 9.95 9.30
CA LEU A 268 58.45 10.72 9.34
C LEU A 268 58.47 11.70 10.52
N THR A 269 57.97 12.92 10.32
CA THR A 269 57.82 13.90 11.38
C THR A 269 56.54 13.73 12.16
N LEU A 270 56.43 14.30 13.36
CA LEU A 270 55.30 14.13 14.26
C LEU A 270 53.98 14.68 13.67
N LEU A 271 54.03 15.80 12.94
CA LEU A 271 52.84 16.46 12.39
C LEU A 271 52.06 15.55 11.42
N PRO A 272 52.64 15.05 10.32
CA PRO A 272 51.90 14.15 9.42
C PRO A 272 51.51 12.83 10.10
N ALA A 273 52.32 12.32 11.04
CA ALA A 273 51.96 11.11 11.79
C ALA A 273 50.69 11.29 12.60
N LEU A 274 50.55 12.37 13.36
CA LEU A 274 49.35 12.68 14.13
C LEU A 274 48.14 12.97 13.24
N PHE A 275 48.36 13.72 12.16
CA PHE A 275 47.27 14.05 11.22
C PHE A 275 46.68 12.79 10.59
N VAL A 276 47.52 11.88 10.10
CA VAL A 276 47.04 10.61 9.53
C VAL A 276 46.39 9.72 10.59
N LEU A 277 46.94 9.68 11.80
CA LEU A 277 46.40 8.89 12.91
C LEU A 277 44.97 9.32 13.28
N ILE A 278 44.70 10.63 13.25
CA ILE A 278 43.36 11.18 13.52
C ILE A 278 42.41 10.90 12.38
N LEU A 279 42.89 10.96 11.13
CA LEU A 279 42.01 10.73 9.96
C LEU A 279 41.74 9.25 9.68
N ALA A 280 42.57 8.31 10.13
CA ALA A 280 42.40 6.90 9.86
C ALA A 280 41.03 6.35 10.36
N PRO A 281 40.54 6.63 11.58
CA PRO A 281 39.19 6.27 11.99
C PRO A 281 38.10 6.91 11.13
N GLU A 282 38.22 8.19 10.79
CA GLU A 282 37.26 8.95 9.99
C GLU A 282 37.13 8.41 8.55
N PHE A 283 38.21 7.86 8.01
CA PHE A 283 38.22 7.21 6.70
C PHE A 283 37.29 5.98 6.66
N PHE A 284 37.31 5.14 7.70
CA PHE A 284 36.50 3.91 7.76
C PHE A 284 35.08 4.14 8.26
N ARG A 285 34.81 5.24 8.97
CA ARG A 285 33.53 5.54 9.61
C ARG A 285 32.34 5.50 8.64
N PRO A 286 32.35 6.17 7.46
CA PRO A 286 31.20 6.21 6.56
C PRO A 286 30.79 4.84 6.03
N ILE A 287 31.76 3.94 5.83
CA ILE A 287 31.52 2.58 5.33
C ILE A 287 30.82 1.74 6.41
N ARG A 288 31.26 1.86 7.67
CA ARG A 288 30.66 1.17 8.81
C ARG A 288 29.24 1.65 9.09
N GLU A 289 29.03 2.97 9.07
CA GLU A 289 27.71 3.58 9.29
C GLU A 289 26.71 3.16 8.21
N TYR A 290 27.12 3.14 6.94
CA TYR A 290 26.25 2.64 5.88
C TYR A 290 25.94 1.15 6.02
N ALA A 291 26.93 0.33 6.38
CA ALA A 291 26.75 -1.10 6.57
C ALA A 291 25.82 -1.43 7.76
N SER A 292 25.86 -0.64 8.83
CA SER A 292 24.97 -0.74 10.00
C SER A 292 23.50 -0.58 9.62
N ASP A 293 23.20 0.40 8.74
CA ASP A 293 21.83 0.75 8.40
C ASP A 293 21.33 0.08 7.11
N TYR A 294 22.13 -0.84 6.56
CA TYR A 294 21.78 -1.55 5.31
C TYR A 294 20.45 -2.31 5.43
N HIS A 295 20.08 -2.75 6.63
CA HIS A 295 18.81 -3.46 6.87
C HIS A 295 17.60 -2.52 6.83
N ALA A 296 17.71 -1.35 7.44
CA ALA A 296 16.69 -0.30 7.33
C ALA A 296 16.49 0.12 5.86
N SER A 297 17.59 0.11 5.08
CA SER A 297 17.59 0.34 3.65
C SER A 297 16.72 -0.67 2.87
N LEU A 298 16.79 -1.96 3.20
CA LEU A 298 16.03 -2.99 2.50
C LEU A 298 14.52 -2.85 2.70
N ASP A 299 14.08 -2.56 3.91
CA ASP A 299 12.65 -2.39 4.23
C ASP A 299 12.05 -1.17 3.53
N GLY A 300 12.79 -0.06 3.51
CA GLY A 300 12.37 1.15 2.81
C GLY A 300 12.31 0.97 1.29
N VAL A 301 13.30 0.31 0.68
CA VAL A 301 13.33 0.01 -0.76
C VAL A 301 12.19 -0.95 -1.14
N ASN A 302 11.96 -2.01 -0.36
CA ASN A 302 10.86 -2.95 -0.61
C ASN A 302 9.49 -2.26 -0.51
N SER A 303 9.31 -1.37 0.46
CA SER A 303 8.09 -0.57 0.59
C SER A 303 7.91 0.35 -0.61
N LEU A 304 8.98 1.03 -1.06
CA LEU A 304 8.95 1.90 -2.24
C LEU A 304 8.55 1.12 -3.50
N HIS A 305 9.14 -0.05 -3.75
CA HIS A 305 8.78 -0.91 -4.88
C HIS A 305 7.32 -1.37 -4.84
N THR A 306 6.84 -1.77 -3.66
CA THR A 306 5.45 -2.20 -3.50
C THR A 306 4.50 -1.03 -3.79
N ILE A 307 4.77 0.14 -3.23
CA ILE A 307 3.97 1.36 -3.46
C ILE A 307 4.00 1.77 -4.94
N GLU A 308 5.18 1.78 -5.58
CA GLU A 308 5.30 2.07 -7.02
C GLU A 308 4.51 1.09 -7.86
N SER A 309 4.55 -0.21 -7.54
CA SER A 309 3.80 -1.23 -8.27
C SER A 309 2.28 -1.07 -8.09
N MET A 310 1.84 -0.62 -6.91
CA MET A 310 0.43 -0.28 -6.66
C MET A 310 0.01 0.93 -7.48
N ILE A 311 0.78 2.01 -7.46
CA ILE A 311 0.51 3.22 -8.26
C ILE A 311 0.53 2.91 -9.76
N ALA A 312 1.50 2.12 -10.23
CA ALA A 312 1.62 1.75 -11.65
C ALA A 312 0.51 0.81 -12.14
N SER A 313 -0.17 0.11 -11.23
CA SER A 313 -1.29 -0.78 -11.58
C SER A 313 -2.64 -0.07 -11.64
N VAL A 314 -2.67 1.24 -11.46
CA VAL A 314 -3.89 2.03 -11.60
C VAL A 314 -4.32 2.00 -13.06
N SER A 315 -5.54 1.54 -13.30
CA SER A 315 -6.20 1.73 -14.59
C SER A 315 -6.34 3.23 -14.88
N ALA A 316 -6.43 3.59 -16.14
CA ALA A 316 -6.62 5.00 -16.51
C ALA A 316 -7.77 5.61 -15.68
N PRO A 317 -7.68 6.87 -15.28
CA PRO A 317 -8.77 7.56 -14.57
C PRO A 317 -10.05 7.48 -15.41
N PRO A 318 -11.24 7.53 -14.78
CA PRO A 318 -12.51 7.58 -15.51
C PRO A 318 -12.44 8.64 -16.60
N SER A 319 -13.00 8.32 -17.76
CA SER A 319 -13.04 9.30 -18.85
C SER A 319 -13.93 10.46 -18.49
N THR A 320 -13.47 11.68 -18.75
CA THR A 320 -14.26 12.92 -18.59
C THR A 320 -15.27 13.14 -19.70
N LYS A 321 -15.33 12.26 -20.72
CA LYS A 321 -16.39 12.32 -21.74
C LYS A 321 -17.73 12.12 -21.06
N THR A 322 -18.64 13.08 -21.26
CA THR A 322 -19.99 12.99 -20.70
C THR A 322 -20.84 12.02 -21.51
N LEU A 323 -21.36 11.00 -20.85
CA LEU A 323 -22.37 10.10 -21.40
C LEU A 323 -23.78 10.67 -21.16
N PRO A 324 -24.77 10.34 -22.00
CA PRO A 324 -26.15 10.79 -21.80
C PRO A 324 -26.74 10.22 -20.50
N SER A 325 -27.67 10.98 -19.95
CA SER A 325 -28.43 10.53 -18.78
C SER A 325 -29.37 9.39 -19.15
N TRP A 326 -29.36 8.31 -18.38
CA TRP A 326 -30.21 7.13 -18.60
C TRP A 326 -31.70 7.48 -18.44
N ASN A 327 -32.53 7.01 -19.36
CA ASN A 327 -33.96 7.24 -19.38
C ASN A 327 -34.72 6.04 -19.99
N GLY A 328 -36.05 6.11 -20.06
CA GLY A 328 -36.90 5.03 -20.56
C GLY A 328 -36.65 4.60 -22.02
N SER A 329 -35.98 5.41 -22.83
CA SER A 329 -35.61 5.06 -24.22
C SER A 329 -34.17 4.61 -24.38
N SER A 330 -33.37 4.72 -23.35
CA SER A 330 -31.94 4.36 -23.40
C SER A 330 -31.73 2.85 -23.56
N THR A 331 -30.66 2.48 -24.26
CA THR A 331 -30.29 1.08 -24.49
C THR A 331 -28.79 0.89 -24.24
N LEU A 332 -28.42 -0.19 -23.56
CA LEU A 332 -27.03 -0.64 -23.39
C LEU A 332 -26.91 -2.06 -23.95
N GLU A 333 -26.19 -2.23 -25.03
CA GLU A 333 -25.90 -3.54 -25.62
C GLU A 333 -24.51 -4.00 -25.19
N LEU A 334 -24.39 -5.23 -24.71
CA LEU A 334 -23.14 -5.91 -24.42
C LEU A 334 -22.79 -6.73 -25.66
N GLU A 335 -21.61 -6.52 -26.24
CA GLU A 335 -21.13 -7.22 -27.42
C GLU A 335 -19.90 -8.08 -27.07
N GLY A 336 -20.10 -9.37 -26.85
CA GLY A 336 -19.02 -10.31 -26.59
C GLY A 336 -18.20 -10.03 -25.34
N VAL A 337 -18.79 -9.45 -24.31
CA VAL A 337 -18.11 -9.03 -23.08
C VAL A 337 -17.52 -10.23 -22.37
N SER A 338 -16.22 -10.17 -22.11
CA SER A 338 -15.45 -11.24 -21.45
C SER A 338 -14.60 -10.68 -20.31
N GLN A 339 -14.38 -11.50 -19.27
CA GLN A 339 -13.50 -11.14 -18.15
C GLN A 339 -12.73 -12.34 -17.65
N ALA A 340 -11.46 -12.09 -17.27
CA ALA A 340 -10.58 -13.10 -16.73
C ALA A 340 -9.75 -12.54 -15.56
N TYR A 341 -9.51 -13.34 -14.53
CA TYR A 341 -8.64 -13.01 -13.41
C TYR A 341 -7.50 -14.02 -13.35
N GLU A 342 -6.25 -13.53 -13.33
CA GLU A 342 -5.04 -14.35 -13.26
C GLU A 342 -5.01 -15.50 -14.29
N GLY A 343 -5.56 -15.25 -15.50
CA GLY A 343 -5.63 -16.25 -16.58
C GLY A 343 -6.82 -17.20 -16.50
N VAL A 344 -7.65 -17.11 -15.46
CA VAL A 344 -8.89 -17.88 -15.34
C VAL A 344 -10.05 -17.08 -15.92
N SER A 345 -10.71 -17.61 -16.97
CA SER A 345 -11.90 -16.97 -17.56
C SER A 345 -13.08 -17.08 -16.61
N VAL A 346 -13.72 -15.93 -16.31
CA VAL A 346 -14.93 -15.86 -15.45
C VAL A 346 -16.15 -15.48 -16.26
N LEU A 347 -16.01 -14.67 -17.31
CA LEU A 347 -17.05 -14.38 -18.29
C LEU A 347 -16.49 -14.57 -19.68
N SER A 348 -17.28 -15.19 -20.57
CA SER A 348 -16.88 -15.52 -21.93
C SER A 348 -17.96 -15.13 -22.94
N GLY A 349 -17.72 -14.03 -23.68
CA GLY A 349 -18.52 -13.64 -24.83
C GLY A 349 -19.98 -13.29 -24.51
N VAL A 350 -20.25 -12.66 -23.39
CA VAL A 350 -21.63 -12.30 -22.98
C VAL A 350 -22.17 -11.24 -23.94
N THR A 351 -23.31 -11.56 -24.59
CA THR A 351 -24.01 -10.64 -25.50
C THR A 351 -25.46 -10.51 -25.04
N ALA A 352 -25.87 -9.31 -24.61
CA ALA A 352 -27.18 -9.02 -24.07
C ALA A 352 -27.58 -7.57 -24.32
N SER A 353 -28.88 -7.25 -24.18
CA SER A 353 -29.39 -5.89 -24.36
C SER A 353 -30.20 -5.47 -23.15
N LEU A 354 -29.80 -4.37 -22.50
CA LEU A 354 -30.50 -3.74 -21.36
C LEU A 354 -31.24 -2.51 -21.88
N LYS A 355 -32.50 -2.32 -21.50
CA LYS A 355 -33.35 -1.29 -22.10
C LYS A 355 -34.18 -0.53 -21.06
N GLY A 356 -34.22 0.76 -21.18
CA GLY A 356 -35.11 1.67 -20.47
C GLY A 356 -35.16 1.42 -18.96
N HIS A 357 -36.36 1.28 -18.43
CA HIS A 357 -36.60 1.03 -17.00
C HIS A 357 -36.90 -0.45 -16.72
N ALA A 358 -36.32 -1.37 -17.49
CA ALA A 358 -36.53 -2.81 -17.30
C ALA A 358 -35.87 -3.33 -16.02
N ARG A 359 -36.54 -4.30 -15.40
CA ARG A 359 -36.02 -5.05 -14.25
C ARG A 359 -35.47 -6.38 -14.77
N ILE A 360 -34.17 -6.48 -14.87
CA ILE A 360 -33.44 -7.58 -15.47
C ILE A 360 -32.84 -8.47 -14.39
N GLY A 361 -33.23 -9.74 -14.35
CA GLY A 361 -32.62 -10.73 -13.46
C GLY A 361 -31.40 -11.38 -14.09
N VAL A 362 -30.31 -11.48 -13.33
CA VAL A 362 -29.16 -12.30 -13.66
C VAL A 362 -29.15 -13.52 -12.76
N VAL A 363 -29.48 -14.68 -13.33
CA VAL A 363 -29.66 -15.93 -12.59
C VAL A 363 -28.60 -16.95 -12.99
N GLY A 364 -28.23 -17.84 -12.08
CA GLY A 364 -27.22 -18.87 -12.30
C GLY A 364 -26.66 -19.42 -10.99
N THR A 365 -25.93 -20.51 -11.07
CA THR A 365 -25.27 -21.12 -9.90
C THR A 365 -24.23 -20.18 -9.26
N SER A 366 -23.82 -20.48 -8.03
CA SER A 366 -22.71 -19.75 -7.41
C SER A 366 -21.44 -19.92 -8.26
N GLY A 367 -20.71 -18.83 -8.48
CA GLY A 367 -19.51 -18.84 -9.33
C GLY A 367 -19.77 -18.71 -10.84
N SER A 368 -21.04 -18.57 -11.30
CA SER A 368 -21.36 -18.42 -12.73
C SER A 368 -20.95 -17.06 -13.35
N GLY A 369 -20.43 -16.11 -12.57
CA GLY A 369 -19.97 -14.81 -13.05
C GLY A 369 -20.95 -13.64 -12.85
N LYS A 370 -22.06 -13.82 -12.11
CA LYS A 370 -23.10 -12.80 -11.86
C LYS A 370 -22.51 -11.49 -11.30
N SER A 371 -21.79 -11.57 -10.18
CA SER A 371 -21.18 -10.41 -9.54
C SER A 371 -20.13 -9.74 -10.43
N THR A 372 -19.40 -10.50 -11.24
CA THR A 372 -18.44 -9.97 -12.22
C THR A 372 -19.16 -9.17 -13.30
N LEU A 373 -20.28 -9.67 -13.83
CA LEU A 373 -21.11 -8.94 -14.79
C LEU A 373 -21.61 -7.62 -14.19
N LEU A 374 -22.11 -7.65 -12.95
CA LEU A 374 -22.58 -6.45 -12.27
C LEU A 374 -21.46 -5.43 -12.04
N ARG A 375 -20.25 -5.86 -11.66
CA ARG A 375 -19.09 -4.96 -11.50
C ARG A 375 -18.66 -4.31 -12.82
N LEU A 376 -18.72 -5.05 -13.93
CA LEU A 376 -18.47 -4.49 -15.26
C LEU A 376 -19.54 -3.44 -15.63
N LEU A 377 -20.81 -3.73 -15.39
CA LEU A 377 -21.93 -2.80 -15.61
C LEU A 377 -21.85 -1.57 -14.69
N ALA A 378 -21.34 -1.73 -13.49
CA ALA A 378 -21.09 -0.61 -12.57
C ALA A 378 -19.96 0.31 -13.01
N GLY A 379 -19.13 -0.10 -13.99
CA GLY A 379 -17.90 0.61 -14.32
C GLY A 379 -16.81 0.47 -13.28
N LEU A 380 -16.90 -0.51 -12.38
CA LEU A 380 -15.87 -0.77 -11.36
C LEU A 380 -14.68 -1.52 -11.93
N GLU A 381 -14.87 -2.25 -13.03
CA GLU A 381 -13.84 -3.03 -13.72
C GLU A 381 -13.95 -2.82 -15.23
N ASP A 382 -12.82 -2.96 -15.94
CA ASP A 382 -12.78 -2.94 -17.40
C ASP A 382 -12.91 -4.38 -17.93
N PRO A 383 -13.67 -4.63 -19.00
CA PRO A 383 -13.74 -5.96 -19.60
C PRO A 383 -12.40 -6.33 -20.25
N ALA A 384 -12.03 -7.62 -20.17
CA ALA A 384 -10.83 -8.13 -20.83
C ALA A 384 -10.97 -8.16 -22.36
N ALA A 385 -12.21 -8.31 -22.87
CA ALA A 385 -12.54 -8.25 -24.28
C ALA A 385 -14.05 -7.92 -24.46
N GLY A 386 -14.42 -7.50 -25.66
CA GLY A 386 -15.78 -7.07 -26.00
C GLY A 386 -15.98 -5.57 -25.86
N ALA A 387 -17.22 -5.13 -26.01
CA ALA A 387 -17.57 -3.71 -25.95
C ALA A 387 -19.00 -3.52 -25.41
N PHE A 388 -19.28 -2.28 -25.00
CA PHE A 388 -20.63 -1.81 -24.67
C PHE A 388 -21.08 -0.81 -25.75
N VAL A 389 -22.31 -0.92 -26.20
CA VAL A 389 -22.89 0.01 -27.17
C VAL A 389 -24.04 0.74 -26.52
N LEU A 390 -23.88 2.04 -26.30
CA LEU A 390 -24.87 2.90 -25.66
C LEU A 390 -25.72 3.58 -26.74
N ASP A 391 -27.05 3.44 -26.63
CA ASP A 391 -28.06 4.03 -27.52
C ASP A 391 -27.81 3.76 -29.02
N ARG A 392 -27.12 2.64 -29.33
CA ARG A 392 -26.70 2.24 -30.70
C ARG A 392 -25.87 3.30 -31.42
N ARG A 393 -25.22 4.19 -30.69
CA ARG A 393 -24.43 5.32 -31.22
C ARG A 393 -22.99 5.28 -30.76
N ASP A 394 -22.76 5.06 -29.48
CA ASP A 394 -21.44 5.09 -28.87
C ASP A 394 -20.97 3.68 -28.52
N THR A 395 -19.93 3.22 -29.20
CA THR A 395 -19.23 1.97 -28.83
C THR A 395 -18.16 2.32 -27.79
N LEU A 396 -18.25 1.72 -26.63
CA LEU A 396 -17.41 1.98 -25.45
C LEU A 396 -16.66 0.69 -25.09
N THR A 397 -15.36 0.81 -24.89
CA THR A 397 -14.53 -0.31 -24.41
C THR A 397 -14.60 -0.49 -22.90
N THR A 398 -15.13 0.50 -22.20
CA THR A 398 -15.30 0.52 -20.73
C THR A 398 -16.53 1.34 -20.38
N LEU A 399 -17.09 1.12 -19.19
CA LEU A 399 -18.10 1.98 -18.58
C LEU A 399 -17.54 2.88 -17.46
N ARG A 400 -16.21 2.98 -17.33
CA ARG A 400 -15.54 3.85 -16.38
C ARG A 400 -15.57 5.32 -16.84
N TYR A 401 -16.73 5.92 -16.75
CA TYR A 401 -16.98 7.34 -17.01
C TYR A 401 -17.58 7.97 -15.76
N GLU A 402 -17.10 9.16 -15.39
CA GLU A 402 -17.62 9.90 -14.24
C GLU A 402 -19.15 10.09 -14.34
N SER A 403 -19.65 10.48 -15.52
CA SER A 403 -21.07 10.63 -15.81
C SER A 403 -21.87 9.31 -15.78
N TRP A 404 -21.22 8.14 -15.94
CA TRP A 404 -21.85 6.84 -15.75
C TRP A 404 -21.91 6.47 -14.27
N GLU A 405 -20.82 6.64 -13.54
CA GLU A 405 -20.71 6.37 -12.11
C GLU A 405 -21.71 7.21 -11.30
N GLU A 406 -21.94 8.46 -11.71
CA GLU A 406 -22.96 9.32 -11.10
C GLU A 406 -24.39 8.73 -11.20
N GLN A 407 -24.71 8.02 -12.26
CA GLN A 407 -26.03 7.45 -12.53
C GLN A 407 -26.22 6.05 -11.99
N VAL A 408 -25.14 5.33 -11.69
CA VAL A 408 -25.18 3.94 -11.22
C VAL A 408 -25.14 3.88 -9.70
N ALA A 409 -25.95 3.02 -9.12
CA ALA A 409 -25.86 2.57 -7.74
C ALA A 409 -25.59 1.06 -7.73
N TYR A 410 -24.49 0.65 -7.12
CA TYR A 410 -24.18 -0.77 -6.88
C TYR A 410 -24.43 -1.10 -5.41
N ILE A 411 -25.34 -2.04 -5.16
CA ILE A 411 -25.68 -2.53 -3.82
C ILE A 411 -25.11 -3.95 -3.71
N PRO A 412 -24.02 -4.13 -2.95
CA PRO A 412 -23.38 -5.44 -2.77
C PRO A 412 -24.19 -6.32 -1.81
N GLN A 413 -23.83 -7.60 -1.75
CA GLN A 413 -24.38 -8.59 -0.84
C GLN A 413 -24.26 -8.14 0.63
N ASP A 414 -23.09 -7.61 1.01
CA ASP A 414 -22.80 -7.05 2.34
C ASP A 414 -22.49 -5.54 2.21
N PRO A 415 -23.48 -4.65 2.46
CA PRO A 415 -23.26 -3.22 2.37
C PRO A 415 -22.30 -2.70 3.44
N THR A 416 -21.33 -1.90 3.04
CA THR A 416 -20.42 -1.26 3.99
C THR A 416 -21.13 -0.14 4.75
N ILE A 417 -21.13 -0.24 6.08
CA ILE A 417 -21.53 0.83 6.98
C ILE A 417 -20.25 1.48 7.51
N PHE A 418 -20.08 2.75 7.21
CA PHE A 418 -18.90 3.51 7.64
C PHE A 418 -19.00 3.88 9.12
N HIS A 419 -17.85 3.96 9.79
CA HIS A 419 -17.77 4.49 11.14
C HIS A 419 -18.04 6.01 11.13
N ALA A 420 -19.32 6.35 11.12
CA ALA A 420 -19.83 7.71 11.00
C ALA A 420 -21.23 7.77 11.63
N SER A 421 -21.86 8.95 11.68
CA SER A 421 -23.24 9.07 12.14
C SER A 421 -24.21 8.34 11.22
N LEU A 422 -25.40 8.00 11.71
CA LEU A 422 -26.47 7.46 10.86
C LEU A 422 -26.80 8.43 9.72
N ARG A 423 -26.84 9.73 10.01
CA ARG A 423 -27.06 10.79 9.01
C ARG A 423 -26.04 10.70 7.88
N GLU A 424 -24.75 10.72 8.19
CA GLU A 424 -23.66 10.66 7.19
C GLU A 424 -23.72 9.34 6.39
N ASN A 425 -24.08 8.24 7.03
CA ASN A 425 -24.25 6.97 6.33
C ASN A 425 -25.45 7.00 5.35
N LEU A 426 -26.56 7.62 5.72
CA LEU A 426 -27.74 7.73 4.86
C LEU A 426 -27.52 8.70 3.70
N THR A 427 -26.93 9.87 3.97
CA THR A 427 -26.73 10.93 2.98
C THR A 427 -25.43 10.78 2.19
N PHE A 428 -24.81 9.61 2.19
CA PHE A 428 -23.47 9.33 1.61
C PHE A 428 -23.32 9.83 0.17
N TYR A 429 -24.32 9.64 -0.70
CA TYR A 429 -24.28 10.11 -2.09
C TYR A 429 -24.82 11.52 -2.27
N ASN A 430 -25.61 12.02 -1.31
CA ASN A 430 -26.20 13.36 -1.33
C ASN A 430 -26.10 14.03 0.06
N PRO A 431 -24.94 14.59 0.43
CA PRO A 431 -24.75 15.25 1.72
C PRO A 431 -25.65 16.48 1.93
N GLN A 432 -26.28 16.99 0.88
CA GLN A 432 -27.15 18.18 0.90
C GLN A 432 -28.65 17.78 1.02
N ALA A 433 -28.99 16.52 1.22
CA ALA A 433 -30.36 16.09 1.38
C ALA A 433 -31.02 16.80 2.57
N SER A 434 -32.25 17.31 2.36
CA SER A 434 -33.00 18.00 3.41
C SER A 434 -33.44 17.02 4.51
N ASP A 435 -33.59 17.52 5.74
CA ASP A 435 -34.07 16.69 6.86
C ASP A 435 -35.49 16.13 6.61
N GLU A 436 -36.35 16.88 5.92
CA GLU A 436 -37.66 16.42 5.53
C GLU A 436 -37.59 15.20 4.60
N HIS A 437 -36.73 15.29 3.57
CA HIS A 437 -36.54 14.18 2.62
C HIS A 437 -35.89 12.98 3.33
N LEU A 438 -34.93 13.22 4.22
CA LEU A 438 -34.30 12.17 5.00
C LEU A 438 -35.29 11.42 5.88
N HIS A 439 -36.14 12.13 6.61
CA HIS A 439 -37.21 11.51 7.44
C HIS A 439 -38.24 10.73 6.61
N ALA A 440 -38.67 11.26 5.46
CA ALA A 440 -39.55 10.56 4.56
C ALA A 440 -38.97 9.23 4.04
N VAL A 441 -37.67 9.23 3.71
CA VAL A 441 -36.95 8.02 3.25
C VAL A 441 -36.76 7.02 4.41
N ILE A 442 -36.49 7.47 5.62
CA ILE A 442 -36.39 6.63 6.82
C ILE A 442 -37.73 5.90 7.07
N GLU A 443 -38.83 6.61 7.00
CA GLU A 443 -40.16 6.05 7.16
C GLU A 443 -40.47 5.04 6.05
N LYS A 444 -40.27 5.45 4.80
CA LYS A 444 -40.53 4.62 3.60
C LYS A 444 -39.77 3.29 3.62
N LEU A 445 -38.54 3.28 4.13
CA LEU A 445 -37.69 2.08 4.16
C LEU A 445 -37.74 1.32 5.50
N GLY A 446 -38.64 1.69 6.41
CA GLY A 446 -38.82 1.00 7.70
C GLY A 446 -37.61 1.12 8.63
N LEU A 447 -36.90 2.26 8.60
CA LEU A 447 -35.81 2.57 9.49
C LEU A 447 -36.21 3.36 10.75
N SER A 448 -37.50 3.68 10.89
CA SER A 448 -38.04 4.46 12.02
C SER A 448 -37.80 3.80 13.37
N GLU A 449 -37.98 2.47 13.45
CA GLU A 449 -37.68 1.73 14.69
C GLU A 449 -36.21 1.79 15.07
N LEU A 450 -35.31 1.66 14.09
CA LEU A 450 -33.87 1.84 14.33
C LEU A 450 -33.60 3.23 14.87
N LEU A 451 -34.17 4.28 14.27
CA LEU A 451 -33.96 5.67 14.69
C LEU A 451 -34.38 5.91 16.15
N VAL A 452 -35.52 5.34 16.57
CA VAL A 452 -36.03 5.43 17.96
C VAL A 452 -35.11 4.73 18.95
N GLN A 453 -34.45 3.64 18.55
CA GLN A 453 -33.52 2.89 19.40
C GLN A 453 -32.16 3.55 19.54
N LEU A 454 -31.87 4.56 18.73
CA LEU A 454 -30.56 5.24 18.75
C LEU A 454 -30.54 6.39 19.76
N PRO A 455 -29.55 6.44 20.69
CA PRO A 455 -29.54 7.38 21.81
C PRO A 455 -29.44 8.85 21.39
N GLN A 456 -28.83 9.13 20.25
CA GLN A 456 -28.66 10.48 19.68
C GLN A 456 -29.39 10.61 18.32
N GLY A 457 -30.35 9.73 18.04
CA GLY A 457 -31.06 9.73 16.76
C GLY A 457 -30.14 9.64 15.55
N LEU A 458 -30.29 10.56 14.60
CA LEU A 458 -29.50 10.61 13.36
C LEU A 458 -27.99 10.86 13.61
N ASP A 459 -27.61 11.45 14.73
CA ASP A 459 -26.22 11.78 15.03
C ASP A 459 -25.48 10.67 15.80
N THR A 460 -26.16 9.53 16.03
CA THR A 460 -25.55 8.36 16.67
C THR A 460 -24.50 7.75 15.73
N LEU A 461 -23.29 7.50 16.27
CA LEU A 461 -22.23 6.79 15.56
C LEU A 461 -22.60 5.30 15.40
N ILE A 462 -22.48 4.81 14.18
CA ILE A 462 -22.73 3.42 13.77
C ILE A 462 -21.51 2.86 13.00
N GLY A 463 -21.47 1.56 12.76
CA GLY A 463 -20.43 0.90 12.01
C GLY A 463 -19.40 0.18 12.88
N GLU A 464 -18.26 -0.20 12.31
CA GLU A 464 -17.23 -0.97 13.00
C GLU A 464 -16.64 -0.20 14.18
N GLY A 465 -16.60 -0.83 15.36
CA GLY A 465 -16.15 -0.18 16.59
C GLY A 465 -17.17 0.72 17.29
N ALA A 466 -18.38 0.85 16.72
CA ALA A 466 -19.52 1.56 17.32
C ALA A 466 -20.73 0.61 17.45
N ARG A 467 -21.96 1.12 17.33
CA ARG A 467 -23.16 0.27 17.38
C ARG A 467 -23.27 -0.58 16.11
N GLY A 468 -23.28 -1.91 16.28
CA GLY A 468 -23.54 -2.86 15.20
C GLY A 468 -24.99 -2.80 14.70
N LEU A 469 -25.19 -3.13 13.45
CA LEU A 469 -26.50 -3.20 12.79
C LEU A 469 -26.81 -4.64 12.35
N SER A 470 -28.10 -4.98 12.26
CA SER A 470 -28.49 -6.23 11.60
C SER A 470 -28.28 -6.14 10.08
N GLY A 471 -28.15 -7.29 9.40
CA GLY A 471 -28.01 -7.32 7.95
C GLY A 471 -29.18 -6.59 7.23
N GLY A 472 -30.41 -6.75 7.70
CA GLY A 472 -31.58 -6.05 7.15
C GLY A 472 -31.50 -4.52 7.34
N GLN A 473 -31.01 -4.05 8.49
CA GLN A 473 -30.82 -2.63 8.74
C GLN A 473 -29.72 -2.06 7.82
N ALA A 474 -28.61 -2.78 7.62
CA ALA A 474 -27.55 -2.38 6.72
C ALA A 474 -28.03 -2.29 5.26
N GLN A 475 -28.85 -3.25 4.80
CA GLN A 475 -29.44 -3.22 3.47
C GLN A 475 -30.44 -2.06 3.30
N ARG A 476 -31.26 -1.76 4.30
CA ARG A 476 -32.17 -0.61 4.28
C ARG A 476 -31.42 0.73 4.20
N ILE A 477 -30.27 0.84 4.89
CA ILE A 477 -29.37 2.01 4.78
C ILE A 477 -28.79 2.11 3.38
N ALA A 478 -28.35 1.01 2.77
CA ALA A 478 -27.85 1.01 1.40
C ALA A 478 -28.92 1.45 0.39
N LEU A 479 -30.16 1.02 0.56
CA LEU A 479 -31.29 1.49 -0.24
C LEU A 479 -31.59 2.97 -0.02
N ALA A 480 -31.52 3.46 1.23
CA ALA A 480 -31.74 4.86 1.55
C ALA A 480 -30.74 5.78 0.83
N ARG A 481 -29.48 5.38 0.76
CA ARG A 481 -28.45 6.08 -0.02
C ARG A 481 -28.85 6.31 -1.48
N VAL A 482 -29.46 5.30 -2.09
CA VAL A 482 -29.92 5.35 -3.49
C VAL A 482 -31.16 6.22 -3.66
N VAL A 483 -32.11 6.13 -2.72
CA VAL A 483 -33.35 6.93 -2.79
C VAL A 483 -33.08 8.41 -2.58
N LEU A 484 -32.13 8.75 -1.69
CA LEU A 484 -31.75 10.13 -1.39
C LEU A 484 -30.97 10.80 -2.52
N ASP A 485 -30.48 10.06 -3.53
CA ASP A 485 -29.79 10.61 -4.70
C ASP A 485 -30.60 10.34 -5.98
N GLU A 486 -31.37 11.31 -6.42
CA GLU A 486 -32.20 11.23 -7.62
C GLU A 486 -31.40 11.05 -8.93
N ARG A 487 -30.08 11.28 -8.92
CA ARG A 487 -29.22 11.03 -10.07
C ARG A 487 -29.04 9.55 -10.35
N LYS A 488 -29.27 8.67 -9.37
CA LYS A 488 -29.15 7.21 -9.48
C LYS A 488 -30.30 6.63 -10.31
N ARG A 489 -30.06 6.47 -11.62
CA ARG A 489 -31.00 5.98 -12.62
C ARG A 489 -30.87 4.48 -12.91
N ILE A 490 -29.72 3.89 -12.53
CA ILE A 490 -29.38 2.49 -12.74
C ILE A 490 -29.06 1.88 -11.39
N ILE A 491 -29.72 0.79 -11.03
CA ILE A 491 -29.48 0.08 -9.76
C ILE A 491 -29.02 -1.34 -10.07
N LEU A 492 -27.87 -1.71 -9.52
CA LEU A 492 -27.28 -3.03 -9.64
C LEU A 492 -27.31 -3.71 -8.27
N PHE A 493 -28.11 -4.75 -8.13
CA PHE A 493 -28.25 -5.53 -6.91
C PHE A 493 -27.45 -6.83 -7.01
N ASP A 494 -26.48 -7.03 -6.14
CA ASP A 494 -25.68 -8.25 -6.07
C ASP A 494 -26.11 -9.09 -4.85
N GLU A 495 -27.08 -9.98 -5.03
CA GLU A 495 -27.66 -10.85 -3.99
C GLU A 495 -28.06 -10.13 -2.69
N PRO A 496 -28.82 -9.03 -2.75
CA PRO A 496 -29.01 -8.10 -1.61
C PRO A 496 -29.75 -8.69 -0.42
N THR A 497 -30.32 -9.87 -0.54
CA THR A 497 -31.10 -10.54 0.53
C THR A 497 -30.50 -11.88 0.97
N ALA A 498 -29.25 -12.20 0.56
CA ALA A 498 -28.65 -13.52 0.78
C ALA A 498 -28.56 -13.94 2.25
N HIS A 499 -28.35 -12.98 3.16
CA HIS A 499 -28.13 -13.24 4.60
C HIS A 499 -29.36 -12.85 5.47
N LEU A 500 -30.51 -12.62 4.85
CA LEU A 500 -31.71 -12.22 5.58
C LEU A 500 -32.61 -13.42 5.84
N ASP A 501 -33.30 -13.40 6.99
CA ASP A 501 -34.44 -14.27 7.27
C ASP A 501 -35.63 -13.91 6.38
N ILE A 502 -36.57 -14.87 6.23
CA ILE A 502 -37.68 -14.75 5.29
C ILE A 502 -38.59 -13.55 5.60
N GLU A 503 -38.82 -13.25 6.88
CA GLU A 503 -39.73 -12.18 7.32
C GLU A 503 -39.11 -10.82 6.96
N THR A 504 -37.85 -10.57 7.35
CA THR A 504 -37.07 -9.36 6.98
C THR A 504 -36.95 -9.20 5.46
N GLU A 505 -36.78 -10.31 4.73
CA GLU A 505 -36.68 -10.28 3.28
C GLU A 505 -38.01 -9.86 2.62
N MET A 506 -39.14 -10.37 3.10
CA MET A 506 -40.45 -10.00 2.55
C MET A 506 -40.78 -8.53 2.77
N GLU A 507 -40.46 -7.99 3.96
CA GLU A 507 -40.62 -6.56 4.22
C GLU A 507 -39.71 -5.72 3.31
N LEU A 508 -38.44 -6.12 3.18
CA LEU A 508 -37.46 -5.42 2.34
C LEU A 508 -37.86 -5.47 0.85
N LYS A 509 -38.48 -6.58 0.40
CA LYS A 509 -38.95 -6.76 -0.98
C LYS A 509 -39.94 -5.66 -1.39
N GLN A 510 -40.91 -5.32 -0.53
CA GLN A 510 -41.87 -4.24 -0.83
C GLN A 510 -41.15 -2.89 -1.03
N ALA A 511 -40.25 -2.53 -0.11
CA ALA A 511 -39.48 -1.30 -0.21
C ALA A 511 -38.58 -1.27 -1.47
N MET A 512 -37.94 -2.41 -1.80
CA MET A 512 -37.10 -2.53 -2.99
C MET A 512 -37.90 -2.37 -4.27
N VAL A 513 -39.08 -2.99 -4.41
CA VAL A 513 -39.93 -2.88 -5.61
C VAL A 513 -40.34 -1.42 -5.88
N GLU A 514 -40.59 -0.63 -4.84
CA GLU A 514 -40.85 0.79 -5.01
C GLU A 514 -39.63 1.58 -5.48
N VAL A 515 -38.45 1.25 -4.96
CA VAL A 515 -37.20 1.88 -5.36
C VAL A 515 -36.79 1.53 -6.81
N MET A 516 -37.25 0.38 -7.31
CA MET A 516 -37.00 -0.09 -8.69
C MET A 516 -37.78 0.69 -9.75
N GLN A 517 -38.84 1.42 -9.38
CA GLN A 517 -39.70 2.12 -10.34
C GLN A 517 -38.89 3.21 -11.09
N GLU A 518 -39.22 3.35 -12.38
CA GLU A 518 -38.59 4.35 -13.28
C GLU A 518 -37.05 4.31 -13.35
N ARG A 519 -36.46 3.15 -13.08
CA ARG A 519 -35.03 2.91 -13.12
C ARG A 519 -34.68 1.64 -13.90
N LEU A 520 -33.51 1.60 -14.53
CA LEU A 520 -32.97 0.32 -14.96
C LEU A 520 -32.51 -0.45 -13.72
N VAL A 521 -32.93 -1.68 -13.61
CA VAL A 521 -32.52 -2.55 -12.51
C VAL A 521 -31.89 -3.81 -13.08
N VAL A 522 -30.68 -4.15 -12.59
CA VAL A 522 -30.04 -5.43 -12.83
C VAL A 522 -29.88 -6.15 -11.50
N PHE A 523 -30.55 -7.28 -11.36
CA PHE A 523 -30.68 -7.98 -10.10
C PHE A 523 -30.08 -9.38 -10.18
N ALA A 524 -28.90 -9.58 -9.59
CA ALA A 524 -28.31 -10.90 -9.45
C ALA A 524 -28.95 -11.64 -8.28
N THR A 525 -29.48 -12.83 -8.53
CA THR A 525 -30.11 -13.66 -7.50
C THR A 525 -30.10 -15.14 -7.85
N HIS A 526 -30.11 -15.97 -6.84
CA HIS A 526 -30.43 -17.39 -6.93
C HIS A 526 -31.79 -17.73 -6.27
N ARG A 527 -32.52 -16.71 -5.76
CA ARG A 527 -33.81 -16.87 -5.04
C ARG A 527 -34.98 -16.73 -5.99
N LEU A 528 -35.85 -17.77 -6.07
CA LEU A 528 -36.93 -17.89 -7.05
C LEU A 528 -38.08 -16.90 -6.84
N HIS A 529 -38.34 -16.47 -5.61
CA HIS A 529 -39.47 -15.58 -5.30
C HIS A 529 -39.29 -14.14 -5.80
N TRP A 530 -38.07 -13.79 -6.28
CA TRP A 530 -37.83 -12.51 -6.97
C TRP A 530 -38.24 -12.53 -8.44
N LEU A 531 -38.37 -13.71 -9.05
CA LEU A 531 -38.65 -13.87 -10.49
C LEU A 531 -39.94 -13.16 -10.93
N ASP A 532 -40.95 -13.13 -10.07
CA ASP A 532 -42.24 -12.47 -10.36
C ASP A 532 -42.14 -10.94 -10.46
N THR A 533 -41.04 -10.36 -9.96
CA THR A 533 -40.80 -8.91 -9.99
C THR A 533 -39.89 -8.48 -11.14
N LEU A 534 -39.37 -9.44 -11.91
CA LEU A 534 -38.38 -9.21 -12.97
C LEU A 534 -39.05 -9.37 -14.35
N ASP A 535 -38.73 -8.44 -15.25
CA ASP A 535 -39.34 -8.40 -16.59
C ASP A 535 -38.61 -9.32 -17.57
N TYR A 536 -37.26 -9.45 -17.40
CA TYR A 536 -36.40 -10.20 -18.29
C TYR A 536 -35.26 -10.90 -17.54
N LEU A 537 -34.85 -12.07 -17.98
CA LEU A 537 -33.82 -12.87 -17.32
C LEU A 537 -32.63 -13.12 -18.26
N LEU A 538 -31.44 -13.05 -17.68
CA LEU A 538 -30.17 -13.49 -18.25
C LEU A 538 -29.69 -14.70 -17.45
N VAL A 539 -29.60 -15.87 -18.06
CA VAL A 539 -29.17 -17.11 -17.41
C VAL A 539 -27.67 -17.34 -17.68
N LEU A 540 -26.87 -17.27 -16.63
CA LEU A 540 -25.42 -17.48 -16.69
C LEU A 540 -25.04 -18.88 -16.18
N GLU A 541 -24.25 -19.61 -16.97
CA GLU A 541 -23.64 -20.88 -16.59
C GLU A 541 -22.19 -20.92 -17.02
N GLU A 542 -21.27 -21.25 -16.11
CA GLU A 542 -19.83 -21.28 -16.34
C GLU A 542 -19.28 -20.07 -17.10
N GLY A 543 -19.77 -18.87 -16.75
CA GLY A 543 -19.33 -17.61 -17.35
C GLY A 543 -19.92 -17.28 -18.73
N LYS A 544 -20.86 -18.09 -19.22
CA LYS A 544 -21.53 -17.86 -20.51
C LYS A 544 -23.00 -17.54 -20.31
N LEU A 545 -23.53 -16.67 -21.17
CA LEU A 545 -24.95 -16.45 -21.26
C LEU A 545 -25.56 -17.61 -22.10
N VAL A 546 -26.27 -18.53 -21.42
CA VAL A 546 -26.84 -19.71 -22.07
C VAL A 546 -28.28 -19.49 -22.54
N GLU A 547 -29.04 -18.67 -21.81
CA GLU A 547 -30.43 -18.34 -22.12
C GLU A 547 -30.75 -16.89 -21.75
N GLN A 548 -31.67 -16.30 -22.49
CA GLN A 548 -32.22 -14.99 -22.16
C GLN A 548 -33.66 -14.88 -22.66
N GLY A 549 -34.53 -14.23 -21.89
CA GLY A 549 -35.96 -14.09 -22.24
C GLY A 549 -36.80 -13.60 -21.08
N THR A 550 -38.13 -13.48 -21.30
CA THR A 550 -39.03 -13.20 -20.19
C THR A 550 -39.19 -14.42 -19.27
N THR A 551 -39.50 -14.18 -18.01
CA THR A 551 -39.69 -15.26 -17.02
C THR A 551 -40.66 -16.32 -17.52
N THR A 552 -41.77 -15.90 -18.16
CA THR A 552 -42.79 -16.80 -18.71
C THR A 552 -42.23 -17.68 -19.84
N GLN A 553 -41.49 -17.07 -20.80
CA GLN A 553 -40.90 -17.80 -21.92
C GLN A 553 -39.91 -18.86 -21.45
N LEU A 554 -39.10 -18.55 -20.46
CA LEU A 554 -38.08 -19.46 -19.96
C LEU A 554 -38.64 -20.58 -19.07
N LEU A 555 -39.79 -20.38 -18.42
CA LEU A 555 -40.47 -21.42 -17.63
C LEU A 555 -41.28 -22.42 -18.48
N GLU A 556 -41.83 -21.99 -19.62
CA GLU A 556 -42.61 -22.81 -20.51
C GLU A 556 -41.80 -23.80 -21.36
N SER A 557 -40.51 -23.58 -21.48
CA SER A 557 -39.60 -24.40 -22.32
C SER A 557 -38.86 -25.46 -21.47
N THR A 558 -38.34 -26.52 -22.14
CA THR A 558 -37.43 -27.51 -21.51
C THR A 558 -36.01 -26.97 -21.47
N THR A 559 -35.85 -25.83 -20.87
CA THR A 559 -34.58 -25.04 -20.88
C THR A 559 -33.72 -25.34 -19.67
N HIS A 560 -32.48 -24.88 -19.70
CA HIS A 560 -31.56 -24.86 -18.53
C HIS A 560 -32.20 -24.17 -17.34
N PHE A 561 -32.86 -23.03 -17.57
CA PHE A 561 -33.52 -22.28 -16.52
C PHE A 561 -34.67 -23.08 -15.86
N ALA A 562 -35.54 -23.71 -16.67
CA ALA A 562 -36.61 -24.56 -16.15
C ALA A 562 -36.07 -25.75 -15.34
N THR A 563 -34.90 -26.29 -15.73
CA THR A 563 -34.22 -27.37 -15.00
C THR A 563 -33.63 -26.84 -13.67
N LEU A 564 -33.01 -25.66 -13.69
CA LEU A 564 -32.49 -24.99 -12.49
C LEU A 564 -33.63 -24.71 -11.47
N VAL A 565 -34.76 -24.18 -11.95
CA VAL A 565 -35.93 -23.90 -11.11
C VAL A 565 -36.51 -25.18 -10.50
N ARG A 566 -36.61 -26.28 -11.28
CA ARG A 566 -37.04 -27.57 -10.75
C ARG A 566 -36.09 -28.14 -9.69
N ALA A 567 -34.80 -28.02 -9.91
CA ALA A 567 -33.78 -28.47 -8.94
C ALA A 567 -33.87 -27.68 -7.63
N LEU A 568 -34.05 -26.35 -7.71
CA LEU A 568 -34.22 -25.50 -6.53
C LEU A 568 -35.53 -25.73 -5.80
N ARG A 569 -36.65 -25.93 -6.50
CA ARG A 569 -37.97 -26.30 -5.89
C ARG A 569 -37.96 -27.70 -5.28
N GLY A 570 -37.21 -28.65 -5.85
CA GLY A 570 -37.04 -29.99 -5.30
C GLY A 570 -36.17 -30.06 -4.04
N GLY A 571 -35.33 -29.10 -3.82
CA GLY A 571 -34.54 -28.95 -2.58
C GLY A 571 -35.27 -28.27 -1.42
N GLU A 572 -36.36 -27.52 -1.70
CA GLU A 572 -37.24 -26.91 -0.67
C GLU A 572 -38.29 -27.91 -0.15
N ALA A 573 -38.41 -29.07 -0.77
CA ALA A 573 -39.39 -30.11 -0.41
C ALA A 573 -38.78 -31.31 0.38
N ALA A 574 -37.52 -31.18 0.83
CA ALA A 574 -36.81 -32.10 1.74
C ALA A 574 -36.35 -31.30 2.99
#